data_2b959569e854ef1c804bcc975f3f6813
#
_entry.id   2b959569e854ef1c804bcc975f3f6813
#
_cell.length_a   1.000
_cell.length_b   1.000
_cell.length_c   1.000
_cell.angle_alpha   90.00
_cell.angle_beta   90.00
_cell.angle_gamma   90.00
#
_symmetry.space_group_name_H-M   'P 1'
#
loop_
_entity.id
_entity.type
_entity.pdbx_description
1 polymer ?
#
loop_
_entity_poly.entity_id
_entity_poly.type
_entity_poly.pdbx_seq_one_letter_code
_entity_poly.pdbx_strand_id
1 'polypeptide(L)'
;MRVLGLHRASSYISVHSNAKITRALRASSNIIGRSHTLWNGCSSTQADKLNCFSTSQKFRQSPSINKSGTASGNLPLSGITVVALEQAIAGPFCTRQLADLGARIIKIERPGKGDFNRDHDQRVKGLCSHFVWTNRSKESLALDLKQQQDLDALKKILSKADVLVQNLAPGATERMGLGYETLKQQHPRLIVCDISGYGSTGPYRDKKAYDLLIQSEAGFLSVTGSPGQPAKSGISIADIAAGTTAFNNILAAIIQRGKTGKGSRLDVSMLESMAEWMSFPMYYATDGAAPPPMSGAEHASIYPYGPFDTGGGGKVMLGMQNEREWGIFCKDILDKPALTEDHRFANTSLRSKNRKELRQIIEEVFSSMEADAVLEKLQSAGIANAKLNDMAGLWAHPQLKARDRWAQVQSPKGLIPALKPAGAAETSDVRMDPIPAVGEHNEAIFKEFDISR
;
A
#
# COMPACT_ATOMS: atom_id res chain seq x y z
N MET A 1 41.35 50.29 10.83
CA MET A 1 40.88 51.66 11.22
C MET A 1 39.38 51.56 11.49
N ARG A 2 39.01 51.83 12.77
CA ARG A 2 37.70 52.20 13.35
C ARG A 2 36.49 51.30 13.01
N VAL A 3 35.94 50.41 13.86
CA VAL A 3 35.40 50.46 15.25
C VAL A 3 34.16 51.36 15.41
N LEU A 4 33.18 50.76 16.08
CA LEU A 4 31.95 51.25 16.76
C LEU A 4 30.67 50.70 16.07
N GLY A 5 29.69 50.10 16.74
CA GLY A 5 29.47 49.84 18.17
C GLY A 5 27.98 49.60 18.42
N LEU A 6 27.70 48.59 19.18
CA LEU A 6 26.61 48.39 20.16
C LEU A 6 25.29 49.16 20.02
N HIS A 7 24.14 48.47 20.07
CA HIS A 7 23.27 48.55 21.24
C HIS A 7 22.27 47.39 21.38
N ARG A 8 22.26 46.85 22.60
CA ARG A 8 21.26 45.94 23.20
C ARG A 8 19.96 46.69 23.46
N ALA A 9 18.83 46.01 23.34
CA ALA A 9 17.67 46.28 24.19
C ALA A 9 16.97 44.95 24.50
N SER A 10 17.16 44.54 25.74
CA SER A 10 16.39 43.53 26.47
C SER A 10 15.13 44.20 26.99
N SER A 11 13.98 43.57 26.88
CA SER A 11 12.84 43.91 27.74
C SER A 11 12.06 42.64 28.10
N TYR A 12 12.17 42.31 29.37
CA TYR A 12 11.31 41.44 30.16
C TYR A 12 9.86 41.91 30.10
N ILE A 13 8.91 41.01 29.94
CA ILE A 13 7.54 41.19 30.45
C ILE A 13 7.12 39.92 31.18
N SER A 14 6.67 40.13 32.38
CA SER A 14 6.38 39.26 33.49
C SER A 14 5.12 38.39 33.30
N VAL A 15 5.21 37.26 33.97
CA VAL A 15 4.12 36.38 34.37
C VAL A 15 3.06 37.11 35.20
N HIS A 16 1.80 37.05 34.77
CA HIS A 16 0.68 37.20 35.70
C HIS A 16 -0.38 36.13 35.39
N SER A 17 -0.58 35.31 36.39
CA SER A 17 -1.65 34.32 36.56
C SER A 17 -3.03 34.98 36.47
N ASN A 18 -3.98 34.30 35.81
CA ASN A 18 -5.37 34.42 36.20
C ASN A 18 -6.11 33.10 36.10
N ALA A 19 -6.34 32.54 37.25
CA ALA A 19 -7.31 31.51 37.54
C ALA A 19 -8.72 32.07 37.32
N LYS A 20 -9.41 31.58 36.26
CA LYS A 20 -10.87 31.61 36.08
C LYS A 20 -11.31 30.87 34.83
N ILE A 21 -11.07 29.60 34.71
CA ILE A 21 -11.85 28.69 33.87
C ILE A 21 -11.92 27.32 34.59
N THR A 22 -12.63 27.28 35.69
CA THR A 22 -13.01 26.04 36.36
C THR A 22 -14.41 26.20 36.95
N ARG A 23 -15.41 26.43 36.08
CA ARG A 23 -16.83 26.38 36.48
C ARG A 23 -17.74 26.34 35.27
N ALA A 24 -17.64 25.28 34.46
CA ALA A 24 -18.67 24.96 33.45
C ALA A 24 -18.59 23.50 32.97
N LEU A 25 -18.36 22.55 33.88
CA LEU A 25 -18.47 21.12 33.60
C LEU A 25 -19.05 20.38 34.84
N ARG A 26 -20.19 20.84 35.33
CA ARG A 26 -21.04 20.07 36.25
C ARG A 26 -22.46 20.58 36.18
N ALA A 27 -23.16 20.26 35.09
CA ALA A 27 -24.63 20.25 35.04
C ALA A 27 -25.07 19.62 33.70
N SER A 28 -25.09 18.33 33.55
CA SER A 28 -25.90 17.57 32.61
C SER A 28 -25.78 16.07 32.90
N SER A 29 -26.06 15.68 34.13
CA SER A 29 -26.41 14.30 34.45
C SER A 29 -27.79 14.40 35.15
N ASN A 30 -28.84 14.15 34.39
CA ASN A 30 -30.13 13.64 34.83
C ASN A 30 -31.18 13.99 33.80
N ILE A 31 -31.40 13.15 32.81
CA ILE A 31 -32.69 12.84 32.22
C ILE A 31 -32.53 11.42 31.63
N ILE A 32 -32.75 10.40 32.48
CA ILE A 32 -33.15 9.06 32.06
C ILE A 32 -34.63 8.99 32.32
N GLY A 33 -35.42 9.02 31.28
CA GLY A 33 -36.87 8.87 31.33
C GLY A 33 -37.35 8.13 30.08
N ARG A 34 -37.46 6.81 30.21
CA ARG A 34 -38.41 5.88 29.57
C ARG A 34 -39.14 6.36 28.29
N SER A 35 -38.86 5.70 27.17
CA SER A 35 -39.90 5.20 26.28
C SER A 35 -39.48 3.88 25.65
N HIS A 36 -39.96 2.79 26.24
CA HIS A 36 -40.19 1.51 25.56
C HIS A 36 -41.35 1.75 24.60
N THR A 37 -41.14 1.51 23.29
CA THR A 37 -42.10 0.75 22.46
C THR A 37 -41.60 0.63 21.03
N LEU A 38 -41.59 -0.63 20.59
CA LEU A 38 -41.78 -1.08 19.18
C LEU A 38 -40.63 -0.84 18.17
N TRP A 39 -39.67 -1.75 18.15
CA TRP A 39 -39.08 -2.24 16.93
C TRP A 39 -39.05 -3.77 16.94
N ASN A 40 -40.18 -4.34 16.52
CA ASN A 40 -40.26 -5.72 16.06
C ASN A 40 -40.23 -5.69 14.54
N GLY A 41 -39.29 -6.40 13.96
CA GLY A 41 -39.42 -6.90 12.59
C GLY A 41 -38.48 -6.32 11.57
N CYS A 42 -37.20 -6.76 11.53
CA CYS A 42 -36.56 -7.24 10.31
C CYS A 42 -35.30 -8.02 10.67
N SER A 43 -35.47 -9.28 11.04
CA SER A 43 -34.43 -10.28 11.06
C SER A 43 -34.33 -10.88 9.66
N SER A 44 -33.37 -10.42 8.85
CA SER A 44 -32.86 -11.19 7.72
C SER A 44 -31.37 -10.90 7.61
N THR A 45 -30.65 -11.57 8.37
CA THR A 45 -29.42 -12.36 8.22
C THR A 45 -28.50 -11.92 7.06
N GLN A 46 -27.52 -11.15 7.45
CA GLN A 46 -26.28 -10.91 6.68
C GLN A 46 -25.46 -12.19 6.44
N ALA A 47 -25.92 -13.34 6.92
CA ALA A 47 -25.29 -14.64 6.72
C ALA A 47 -25.53 -15.23 5.33
N ASP A 48 -26.61 -14.86 4.65
CA ASP A 48 -26.96 -15.48 3.36
C ASP A 48 -26.29 -14.89 2.13
N LYS A 49 -25.59 -13.76 2.26
CA LYS A 49 -24.80 -13.17 1.14
C LYS A 49 -23.40 -13.76 0.96
N LEU A 50 -22.95 -14.59 1.89
CA LEU A 50 -21.65 -15.28 1.78
C LEU A 50 -21.75 -16.65 1.10
N ASN A 51 -22.95 -17.15 0.83
CA ASN A 51 -23.15 -18.48 0.21
C ASN A 51 -23.30 -18.44 -1.32
N CYS A 52 -23.10 -17.32 -1.99
CA CYS A 52 -23.12 -17.24 -3.46
C CYS A 52 -21.87 -17.79 -4.17
N PHE A 53 -20.94 -18.44 -3.44
CA PHE A 53 -19.75 -19.09 -4.03
C PHE A 53 -19.89 -20.59 -4.25
N SER A 54 -21.10 -21.14 -4.14
CA SER A 54 -21.36 -22.55 -4.41
C SER A 54 -22.00 -22.75 -5.80
N THR A 55 -21.34 -22.33 -6.85
CA THR A 55 -21.56 -22.90 -8.18
C THR A 55 -20.29 -23.59 -8.64
N SER A 56 -20.40 -24.87 -8.84
CA SER A 56 -19.39 -25.82 -9.25
C SER A 56 -18.70 -25.44 -10.57
N GLN A 57 -17.77 -24.47 -10.52
CA GLN A 57 -16.69 -24.45 -11.50
C GLN A 57 -15.57 -25.32 -10.95
N LYS A 58 -15.23 -26.38 -11.69
CA LYS A 58 -14.04 -27.20 -11.45
C LYS A 58 -12.82 -26.29 -11.54
N PHE A 59 -12.40 -25.74 -10.39
CA PHE A 59 -11.08 -25.15 -10.28
C PHE A 59 -10.09 -26.25 -10.64
N ARG A 60 -9.23 -26.00 -11.62
CA ARG A 60 -8.08 -26.87 -11.86
C ARG A 60 -7.32 -26.90 -10.53
N GLN A 61 -7.22 -28.08 -9.94
CA GLN A 61 -6.36 -28.32 -8.79
C GLN A 61 -4.95 -27.91 -9.22
N SER A 62 -4.33 -27.07 -8.43
CA SER A 62 -2.89 -26.82 -8.54
C SER A 62 -2.16 -28.16 -8.53
N PRO A 63 -1.09 -28.34 -9.31
CA PRO A 63 -0.33 -29.58 -9.32
C PRO A 63 0.03 -29.96 -7.88
N SER A 64 -0.12 -31.24 -7.56
CA SER A 64 0.21 -31.82 -6.27
C SER A 64 1.62 -31.41 -5.85
N ILE A 65 1.73 -30.82 -4.66
CA ILE A 65 3.01 -30.47 -4.04
C ILE A 65 3.87 -31.74 -3.96
N ASN A 66 4.93 -31.79 -4.74
CA ASN A 66 6.01 -32.72 -4.50
C ASN A 66 6.61 -32.40 -3.13
N LYS A 67 6.77 -33.38 -2.27
CA LYS A 67 7.26 -33.30 -0.88
C LYS A 67 8.70 -32.79 -0.73
N SER A 68 9.31 -32.23 -1.76
CA SER A 68 10.57 -31.49 -1.72
C SER A 68 10.28 -30.07 -2.13
N GLY A 69 10.39 -29.13 -1.20
CA GLY A 69 10.06 -27.71 -1.36
C GLY A 69 10.98 -26.93 -2.31
N THR A 70 11.12 -27.42 -3.55
CA THR A 70 11.82 -26.71 -4.61
C THR A 70 10.75 -26.16 -5.57
N ALA A 71 10.65 -24.84 -5.65
CA ALA A 71 9.93 -24.13 -6.69
C ALA A 71 10.30 -24.72 -8.06
N SER A 72 9.29 -24.91 -8.94
CA SER A 72 9.54 -25.39 -10.31
C SER A 72 10.62 -24.51 -10.96
N GLY A 73 11.65 -25.13 -11.58
CA GLY A 73 12.86 -24.45 -12.08
C GLY A 73 12.65 -23.39 -13.17
N ASN A 74 11.41 -22.96 -13.42
CA ASN A 74 11.02 -22.01 -14.47
C ASN A 74 10.74 -20.58 -14.00
N LEU A 75 10.78 -20.30 -12.68
CA LEU A 75 10.53 -18.94 -12.21
C LEU A 75 11.83 -18.09 -12.23
N PRO A 76 11.76 -16.79 -12.51
CA PRO A 76 12.93 -15.94 -12.72
C PRO A 76 13.95 -15.91 -11.58
N LEU A 77 13.49 -16.08 -10.34
CA LEU A 77 14.35 -16.07 -9.14
C LEU A 77 14.51 -17.46 -8.52
N SER A 78 14.22 -18.55 -9.24
CA SER A 78 14.49 -19.91 -8.78
C SER A 78 15.96 -20.06 -8.44
N GLY A 79 16.28 -20.63 -7.25
CA GLY A 79 17.63 -20.77 -6.75
C GLY A 79 18.18 -19.57 -5.97
N ILE A 80 17.43 -18.46 -5.88
CA ILE A 80 17.77 -17.31 -5.04
C ILE A 80 17.17 -17.52 -3.64
N THR A 81 18.01 -17.43 -2.60
CA THR A 81 17.61 -17.51 -1.19
C THR A 81 17.69 -16.12 -0.53
N VAL A 82 16.59 -15.68 0.04
CA VAL A 82 16.45 -14.41 0.76
C VAL A 82 16.20 -14.70 2.23
N VAL A 83 17.03 -14.15 3.10
CA VAL A 83 16.78 -14.09 4.55
C VAL A 83 16.14 -12.76 4.87
N ALA A 84 15.02 -12.76 5.61
CA ALA A 84 14.23 -11.57 5.86
C ALA A 84 14.06 -11.32 7.37
N LEU A 85 14.71 -10.28 7.89
CA LEU A 85 14.53 -9.69 9.21
C LEU A 85 13.48 -8.58 9.11
N GLU A 86 12.25 -8.97 8.88
CA GLU A 86 11.20 -8.04 8.44
C GLU A 86 9.97 -8.05 9.35
N GLN A 87 9.29 -6.91 9.41
CA GLN A 87 8.04 -6.74 10.13
C GLN A 87 7.12 -5.77 9.40
N ALA A 88 5.84 -5.76 9.76
CA ALA A 88 4.81 -4.89 9.21
C ALA A 88 4.56 -5.09 7.70
N ILE A 89 4.84 -4.06 6.87
CA ILE A 89 4.41 -4.04 5.48
C ILE A 89 5.57 -3.86 4.51
N ALA A 90 6.42 -2.85 4.66
CA ALA A 90 7.42 -2.50 3.63
C ALA A 90 8.36 -3.67 3.26
N GLY A 91 9.05 -4.27 4.24
CA GLY A 91 9.87 -5.46 4.04
C GLY A 91 9.05 -6.66 3.55
N PRO A 92 7.98 -7.06 4.27
CA PRO A 92 7.12 -8.18 3.87
C PRO A 92 6.50 -8.03 2.47
N PHE A 93 6.14 -6.83 2.04
CA PHE A 93 5.64 -6.57 0.70
C PHE A 93 6.71 -6.77 -0.38
N CYS A 94 7.94 -6.31 -0.12
CA CYS A 94 9.09 -6.55 -1.00
C CYS A 94 9.36 -8.05 -1.16
N THR A 95 9.54 -8.77 -0.05
CA THR A 95 9.94 -10.17 -0.07
C THR A 95 8.85 -11.10 -0.59
N ARG A 96 7.56 -10.75 -0.38
CA ARG A 96 6.45 -11.46 -1.01
C ARG A 96 6.52 -11.35 -2.54
N GLN A 97 6.87 -10.19 -3.10
CA GLN A 97 7.05 -10.04 -4.55
C GLN A 97 8.24 -10.87 -5.08
N LEU A 98 9.34 -10.93 -4.31
CA LEU A 98 10.46 -11.82 -4.65
C LEU A 98 10.04 -13.29 -4.61
N ALA A 99 9.22 -13.69 -3.63
CA ALA A 99 8.65 -15.03 -3.54
C ALA A 99 7.75 -15.37 -4.73
N ASP A 100 6.90 -14.43 -5.16
CA ASP A 100 6.04 -14.59 -6.34
C ASP A 100 6.85 -14.88 -7.61
N LEU A 101 8.08 -14.39 -7.70
CA LEU A 101 9.03 -14.65 -8.79
C LEU A 101 9.92 -15.89 -8.56
N GLY A 102 9.69 -16.65 -7.49
CA GLY A 102 10.36 -17.94 -7.27
C GLY A 102 11.50 -17.92 -6.24
N ALA A 103 11.86 -16.75 -5.67
CA ALA A 103 12.85 -16.73 -4.60
C ALA A 103 12.36 -17.47 -3.35
N ARG A 104 13.24 -18.21 -2.70
CA ARG A 104 12.99 -18.79 -1.40
C ARG A 104 13.14 -17.72 -0.34
N ILE A 105 12.10 -17.47 0.47
CA ILE A 105 12.11 -16.46 1.53
C ILE A 105 12.10 -17.16 2.89
N ILE A 106 13.18 -17.01 3.66
CA ILE A 106 13.25 -17.44 5.06
C ILE A 106 13.00 -16.21 5.93
N LYS A 107 11.77 -16.08 6.42
CA LYS A 107 11.34 -14.99 7.30
C LYS A 107 11.71 -15.35 8.74
N ILE A 108 12.54 -14.52 9.37
CA ILE A 108 12.92 -14.68 10.77
C ILE A 108 11.88 -13.99 11.65
N GLU A 109 11.31 -14.73 12.57
CA GLU A 109 10.25 -14.26 13.46
C GLU A 109 10.59 -14.51 14.93
N ARG A 110 9.99 -13.75 15.83
CA ARG A 110 10.13 -14.00 17.28
C ARG A 110 9.39 -15.28 17.66
N PRO A 111 9.97 -16.12 18.52
CA PRO A 111 9.29 -17.30 19.04
C PRO A 111 7.94 -16.93 19.67
N GLY A 112 6.92 -17.72 19.38
CA GLY A 112 5.57 -17.60 19.93
C GLY A 112 4.73 -16.44 19.34
N LYS A 113 5.28 -15.23 19.24
CA LYS A 113 4.55 -14.03 18.77
C LYS A 113 4.68 -13.76 17.28
N GLY A 114 5.81 -14.06 16.69
CA GLY A 114 6.10 -13.77 15.30
C GLY A 114 6.24 -12.26 15.00
N ASP A 115 5.90 -11.89 13.79
CA ASP A 115 5.74 -10.51 13.32
C ASP A 115 4.58 -9.85 14.07
N PHE A 116 4.78 -8.64 14.60
CA PHE A 116 3.72 -7.93 15.33
C PHE A 116 2.46 -7.68 14.47
N ASN A 117 2.62 -7.70 13.15
CA ASN A 117 1.51 -7.54 12.22
C ASN A 117 0.55 -8.75 12.19
N ARG A 118 0.89 -9.86 12.84
CA ARG A 118 -0.03 -11.02 12.97
C ARG A 118 -1.25 -10.71 13.84
N ASP A 119 -1.13 -9.73 14.75
CA ASP A 119 -2.13 -9.42 15.78
C ASP A 119 -2.89 -8.10 15.53
N HIS A 120 -2.64 -7.37 14.42
CA HIS A 120 -3.29 -6.08 14.15
C HIS A 120 -4.81 -6.18 13.93
N ASP A 121 -5.27 -7.25 13.32
CA ASP A 121 -6.68 -7.57 13.16
C ASP A 121 -6.89 -9.09 13.02
N GLN A 122 -8.15 -9.53 12.98
CA GLN A 122 -8.52 -10.95 12.83
C GLN A 122 -9.56 -11.15 11.72
N ARG A 123 -9.52 -10.30 10.68
CA ARG A 123 -10.56 -10.22 9.65
C ARG A 123 -10.57 -11.40 8.69
N VAL A 124 -9.43 -12.09 8.48
CA VAL A 124 -9.31 -13.16 7.49
C VAL A 124 -9.30 -14.51 8.23
N LYS A 125 -10.46 -15.04 8.57
CA LYS A 125 -10.62 -16.31 9.31
C LYS A 125 -9.84 -16.34 10.64
N GLY A 126 -9.76 -15.21 11.32
CA GLY A 126 -8.98 -15.09 12.56
C GLY A 126 -7.48 -14.79 12.32
N LEU A 127 -7.06 -14.51 11.09
CA LEU A 127 -5.74 -14.02 10.75
C LEU A 127 -5.80 -12.51 10.42
N CYS A 128 -4.66 -11.84 10.59
CA CYS A 128 -4.53 -10.44 10.22
C CYS A 128 -4.49 -10.25 8.70
N SER A 129 -5.30 -9.31 8.20
CA SER A 129 -5.41 -9.00 6.77
C SER A 129 -4.08 -8.55 6.15
N HIS A 130 -3.29 -7.72 6.84
CA HIS A 130 -1.98 -7.28 6.39
C HIS A 130 -0.98 -8.45 6.32
N PHE A 131 -1.00 -9.35 7.31
CA PHE A 131 -0.12 -10.51 7.31
C PHE A 131 -0.44 -11.47 6.17
N VAL A 132 -1.71 -11.77 5.96
CA VAL A 132 -2.20 -12.62 4.86
C VAL A 132 -1.77 -12.04 3.51
N TRP A 133 -1.93 -10.74 3.32
CA TRP A 133 -1.58 -10.06 2.07
C TRP A 133 -0.09 -10.14 1.74
N THR A 134 0.80 -10.05 2.73
CA THR A 134 2.23 -9.84 2.50
C THR A 134 3.11 -11.07 2.77
N ASN A 135 2.55 -12.24 3.16
CA ASN A 135 3.39 -13.35 3.64
C ASN A 135 3.11 -14.73 3.02
N ARG A 136 2.36 -14.81 1.91
CA ARG A 136 2.28 -16.07 1.17
C ARG A 136 3.63 -16.48 0.57
N SER A 137 3.83 -17.76 0.37
CA SER A 137 5.05 -18.33 -0.26
C SER A 137 6.34 -18.06 0.50
N LYS A 138 6.25 -17.86 1.84
CA LYS A 138 7.43 -17.71 2.72
C LYS A 138 7.55 -18.89 3.67
N GLU A 139 8.78 -19.13 4.12
CA GLU A 139 9.07 -20.02 5.23
C GLU A 139 9.21 -19.19 6.50
N SER A 140 8.60 -19.60 7.61
CA SER A 140 8.74 -18.96 8.91
C SER A 140 9.73 -19.73 9.76
N LEU A 141 10.78 -19.06 10.20
CA LEU A 141 11.78 -19.56 11.14
C LEU A 141 11.75 -18.72 12.42
N ALA A 142 11.41 -19.35 13.54
CA ALA A 142 11.34 -18.68 14.84
C ALA A 142 12.70 -18.69 15.53
N LEU A 143 13.31 -17.49 15.70
CA LEU A 143 14.57 -17.26 16.39
C LEU A 143 14.45 -16.10 17.39
N ASP A 144 14.95 -16.27 18.60
CA ASP A 144 15.16 -15.17 19.54
C ASP A 144 16.57 -14.60 19.35
N LEU A 145 16.70 -13.58 18.53
CA LEU A 145 17.99 -12.95 18.20
C LEU A 145 18.69 -12.25 19.39
N LYS A 146 18.13 -12.32 20.59
CA LYS A 146 18.78 -11.94 21.84
C LYS A 146 19.62 -13.08 22.41
N GLN A 147 19.36 -14.31 21.98
CA GLN A 147 20.12 -15.49 22.38
C GLN A 147 21.26 -15.70 21.37
N GLN A 148 22.47 -15.88 21.89
CA GLN A 148 23.67 -16.08 21.06
C GLN A 148 23.54 -17.28 20.13
N GLN A 149 22.98 -18.40 20.63
CA GLN A 149 22.75 -19.61 19.83
C GLN A 149 21.87 -19.35 18.60
N ASP A 150 20.81 -18.54 18.74
CA ASP A 150 19.91 -18.20 17.66
C ASP A 150 20.54 -17.24 16.65
N LEU A 151 21.35 -16.31 17.16
CA LEU A 151 22.12 -15.40 16.31
C LEU A 151 23.18 -16.17 15.50
N ASP A 152 23.82 -17.14 16.08
CA ASP A 152 24.79 -18.00 15.38
C ASP A 152 24.10 -18.90 14.34
N ALA A 153 22.91 -19.42 14.66
CA ALA A 153 22.07 -20.11 13.70
C ALA A 153 21.72 -19.22 12.49
N LEU A 154 21.32 -17.98 12.74
CA LEU A 154 21.05 -17.00 11.68
C LEU A 154 22.29 -16.73 10.82
N LYS A 155 23.47 -16.53 11.42
CA LYS A 155 24.73 -16.33 10.68
C LYS A 155 25.08 -17.53 9.80
N LYS A 156 24.83 -18.75 10.28
CA LYS A 156 25.03 -19.98 9.51
C LYS A 156 24.10 -20.03 8.28
N ILE A 157 22.85 -19.61 8.42
CA ILE A 157 21.91 -19.50 7.30
C ILE A 157 22.33 -18.41 6.31
N LEU A 158 22.76 -17.24 6.81
CA LEU A 158 23.24 -16.14 5.98
C LEU A 158 24.46 -16.50 5.12
N SER A 159 25.29 -17.44 5.56
CA SER A 159 26.45 -17.91 4.77
C SER A 159 26.06 -18.55 3.43
N LYS A 160 24.81 -18.99 3.29
CA LYS A 160 24.26 -19.59 2.06
C LYS A 160 23.18 -18.73 1.40
N ALA A 161 22.91 -17.55 1.95
CA ALA A 161 21.90 -16.65 1.41
C ALA A 161 22.46 -15.77 0.28
N ASP A 162 21.59 -15.37 -0.63
CA ASP A 162 21.88 -14.46 -1.72
C ASP A 162 21.56 -13.00 -1.34
N VAL A 163 20.50 -12.82 -0.55
CA VAL A 163 19.99 -11.50 -0.16
C VAL A 163 19.60 -11.52 1.32
N LEU A 164 19.97 -10.48 2.04
CA LEU A 164 19.41 -10.12 3.34
C LEU A 164 18.53 -8.91 3.18
N VAL A 165 17.25 -9.00 3.55
CA VAL A 165 16.34 -7.86 3.65
C VAL A 165 16.05 -7.60 5.11
N GLN A 166 16.13 -6.34 5.55
CA GLN A 166 15.76 -5.97 6.91
C GLN A 166 15.05 -4.61 6.97
N ASN A 167 14.12 -4.48 7.93
CA ASN A 167 13.48 -3.20 8.28
C ASN A 167 13.36 -3.03 9.81
N LEU A 168 14.39 -3.45 10.52
CA LEU A 168 14.50 -3.29 11.97
C LEU A 168 14.80 -1.83 12.36
N ALA A 169 14.71 -1.54 13.65
CA ALA A 169 15.08 -0.22 14.15
C ALA A 169 16.54 0.14 13.81
N PRO A 170 16.85 1.40 13.54
CA PRO A 170 18.19 1.86 13.19
C PRO A 170 19.27 1.34 14.14
N GLY A 171 20.39 0.87 13.59
CA GLY A 171 21.51 0.29 14.33
C GLY A 171 21.26 -1.10 14.93
N ALA A 172 20.12 -1.72 14.71
CA ALA A 172 19.82 -3.05 15.27
C ALA A 172 20.72 -4.15 14.65
N THR A 173 20.90 -4.13 13.35
CA THR A 173 21.75 -5.09 12.61
C THR A 173 23.22 -4.93 12.98
N GLU A 174 23.71 -3.69 13.15
CA GLU A 174 25.07 -3.42 13.60
C GLU A 174 25.34 -4.01 14.99
N ARG A 175 24.42 -3.83 15.95
CA ARG A 175 24.54 -4.38 17.31
C ARG A 175 24.55 -5.90 17.34
N MET A 176 23.94 -6.56 16.35
CA MET A 176 23.94 -8.02 16.19
C MET A 176 25.15 -8.54 15.39
N GLY A 177 26.04 -7.65 14.93
CA GLY A 177 27.14 -8.02 14.03
C GLY A 177 26.69 -8.43 12.63
N LEU A 178 25.50 -7.95 12.21
CA LEU A 178 24.90 -8.18 10.91
C LEU A 178 24.90 -6.91 10.04
N GLY A 179 25.69 -5.89 10.41
CA GLY A 179 25.88 -4.69 9.60
C GLY A 179 26.59 -5.00 8.28
N TYR A 180 26.29 -4.19 7.24
CA TYR A 180 26.81 -4.45 5.88
C TYR A 180 28.33 -4.62 5.80
N GLU A 181 29.12 -3.76 6.47
CA GLU A 181 30.58 -3.84 6.40
C GLU A 181 31.13 -5.16 6.97
N THR A 182 30.49 -5.69 8.03
CA THR A 182 30.85 -7.01 8.58
C THR A 182 30.45 -8.13 7.63
N LEU A 183 29.22 -8.10 7.13
CA LEU A 183 28.70 -9.13 6.22
C LEU A 183 29.44 -9.14 4.88
N LYS A 184 29.81 -7.99 4.34
CA LYS A 184 30.58 -7.88 3.09
C LYS A 184 31.95 -8.57 3.16
N GLN A 185 32.62 -8.51 4.31
CA GLN A 185 33.89 -9.20 4.51
C GLN A 185 33.74 -10.72 4.55
N GLN A 186 32.66 -11.20 5.19
CA GLN A 186 32.37 -12.62 5.35
C GLN A 186 31.71 -13.24 4.13
N HIS A 187 30.83 -12.46 3.48
CA HIS A 187 29.96 -12.89 2.38
C HIS A 187 29.97 -11.87 1.24
N PRO A 188 31.08 -11.76 0.47
CA PRO A 188 31.28 -10.70 -0.52
C PRO A 188 30.27 -10.70 -1.68
N ARG A 189 29.46 -11.76 -1.82
CA ARG A 189 28.39 -11.87 -2.81
C ARG A 189 27.00 -11.54 -2.27
N LEU A 190 26.86 -11.38 -0.96
CA LEU A 190 25.58 -11.10 -0.32
C LEU A 190 25.09 -9.68 -0.69
N ILE A 191 23.84 -9.59 -1.11
CA ILE A 191 23.13 -8.32 -1.28
C ILE A 191 22.43 -8.02 0.04
N VAL A 192 22.64 -6.84 0.60
CA VAL A 192 21.97 -6.39 1.84
C VAL A 192 21.05 -5.23 1.51
N CYS A 193 19.77 -5.38 1.78
CA CYS A 193 18.76 -4.34 1.59
C CYS A 193 18.23 -3.88 2.96
N ASP A 194 18.61 -2.67 3.33
CA ASP A 194 18.17 -1.99 4.54
C ASP A 194 16.99 -1.07 4.19
N ILE A 195 15.82 -1.31 4.76
CA ILE A 195 14.63 -0.47 4.59
C ILE A 195 14.40 0.30 5.88
N SER A 196 14.38 1.63 5.80
CA SER A 196 14.22 2.51 6.95
C SER A 196 13.27 3.68 6.67
N GLY A 197 12.91 4.46 7.68
CA GLY A 197 12.06 5.63 7.50
C GLY A 197 12.73 6.74 6.70
N TYR A 198 14.00 7.03 7.02
CA TYR A 198 14.69 8.24 6.55
C TYR A 198 16.08 7.99 5.97
N GLY A 199 16.47 6.74 5.77
CA GLY A 199 17.82 6.37 5.32
C GLY A 199 18.80 6.20 6.46
N SER A 200 20.01 5.69 6.14
CA SER A 200 21.07 5.37 7.11
C SER A 200 21.94 6.57 7.52
N THR A 201 21.72 7.74 6.91
CA THR A 201 22.48 8.98 7.15
C THR A 201 21.55 10.17 7.34
N GLY A 202 22.12 11.35 7.61
CA GLY A 202 21.37 12.60 7.77
C GLY A 202 20.74 12.78 9.15
N PRO A 203 20.08 13.94 9.38
CA PRO A 203 19.61 14.35 10.69
C PRO A 203 18.46 13.50 11.25
N TYR A 204 17.74 12.76 10.40
CA TYR A 204 16.59 11.96 10.77
C TYR A 204 16.86 10.45 10.80
N ARG A 205 18.11 10.01 10.60
CA ARG A 205 18.46 8.57 10.53
C ARG A 205 17.92 7.75 11.70
N ASP A 206 17.88 8.30 12.90
CA ASP A 206 17.44 7.62 14.12
C ASP A 206 15.97 7.95 14.50
N LYS A 207 15.28 8.75 13.67
CA LYS A 207 13.88 9.14 13.89
C LYS A 207 12.96 7.95 13.61
N LYS A 208 12.00 7.70 14.51
CA LYS A 208 10.98 6.67 14.31
C LYS A 208 10.05 7.06 13.16
N ALA A 209 9.73 6.09 12.32
CA ALA A 209 8.85 6.25 11.17
C ALA A 209 7.72 5.20 11.19
N TYR A 210 6.60 5.63 10.66
CA TYR A 210 5.47 4.78 10.27
C TYR A 210 4.86 5.37 9.00
N ASP A 211 4.13 4.58 8.25
CA ASP A 211 3.54 4.95 6.97
C ASP A 211 2.90 6.35 6.94
N LEU A 212 1.97 6.62 7.86
CA LEU A 212 1.26 7.91 7.90
C LEU A 212 2.18 9.10 8.24
N LEU A 213 3.22 8.89 9.05
CA LEU A 213 4.19 9.94 9.36
C LEU A 213 5.02 10.28 8.12
N ILE A 214 5.40 9.28 7.34
CA ILE A 214 6.11 9.48 6.06
C ILE A 214 5.20 10.15 5.03
N GLN A 215 3.92 9.76 4.91
CA GLN A 215 2.97 10.48 4.05
C GLN A 215 2.92 11.98 4.39
N SER A 216 2.95 12.31 5.69
CA SER A 216 2.96 13.70 6.15
C SER A 216 4.27 14.43 5.78
N GLU A 217 5.42 13.83 6.08
CA GLU A 217 6.74 14.41 5.81
C GLU A 217 7.03 14.56 4.30
N ALA A 218 6.53 13.64 3.48
CA ALA A 218 6.68 13.68 2.03
C ALA A 218 5.71 14.67 1.34
N GLY A 219 4.91 15.42 2.09
CA GLY A 219 3.96 16.38 1.53
C GLY A 219 2.70 15.77 0.90
N PHE A 220 2.49 14.46 1.00
CA PHE A 220 1.33 13.77 0.39
C PHE A 220 0.00 14.34 0.89
N LEU A 221 -0.09 14.65 2.18
CA LEU A 221 -1.31 15.22 2.78
C LEU A 221 -1.61 16.64 2.29
N SER A 222 -0.63 17.35 1.72
CA SER A 222 -0.84 18.71 1.21
C SER A 222 -1.60 18.76 -0.12
N VAL A 223 -1.64 17.66 -0.85
CA VAL A 223 -2.29 17.56 -2.17
C VAL A 223 -3.44 16.53 -2.20
N THR A 224 -3.65 15.81 -1.10
CA THR A 224 -4.66 14.75 -1.01
C THR A 224 -5.75 15.11 -0.01
N GLY A 225 -7.01 14.98 -0.41
CA GLY A 225 -8.18 15.33 0.38
C GLY A 225 -9.11 16.31 -0.31
N SER A 226 -10.10 16.81 0.40
CA SER A 226 -10.98 17.88 -0.05
C SER A 226 -10.44 19.25 0.37
N PRO A 227 -10.84 20.36 -0.26
CA PRO A 227 -10.37 21.69 0.11
C PRO A 227 -10.46 21.96 1.62
N GLY A 228 -9.32 22.24 2.24
CA GLY A 228 -9.20 22.47 3.68
C GLY A 228 -9.31 21.21 4.57
N GLN A 229 -9.43 20.03 3.99
CA GLN A 229 -9.54 18.75 4.71
C GLN A 229 -8.52 17.74 4.17
N PRO A 230 -7.26 17.78 4.62
CA PRO A 230 -6.25 16.80 4.24
C PRO A 230 -6.69 15.36 4.54
N ALA A 231 -6.37 14.45 3.64
CA ALA A 231 -6.66 13.02 3.83
C ALA A 231 -5.41 12.17 3.58
N LYS A 232 -5.25 11.12 4.40
CA LYS A 232 -4.26 10.09 4.12
C LYS A 232 -4.71 9.18 2.97
N SER A 233 -3.77 8.45 2.38
CA SER A 233 -4.12 7.30 1.54
C SER A 233 -4.91 6.26 2.34
N GLY A 234 -5.89 5.61 1.71
CA GLY A 234 -6.64 4.48 2.29
C GLY A 234 -5.81 3.20 2.46
N ILE A 235 -4.61 3.15 1.89
CA ILE A 235 -3.65 2.05 1.97
C ILE A 235 -2.33 2.56 2.53
N SER A 236 -1.44 1.66 2.99
CA SER A 236 -0.11 2.01 3.50
C SER A 236 0.84 2.35 2.34
N ILE A 237 0.62 3.49 1.71
CA ILE A 237 1.26 3.87 0.43
C ILE A 237 2.76 4.11 0.57
N ALA A 238 3.24 4.62 1.71
CA ALA A 238 4.66 4.83 1.96
C ALA A 238 5.41 3.50 2.15
N ASP A 239 4.80 2.53 2.85
CA ASP A 239 5.31 1.17 2.94
C ASP A 239 5.35 0.48 1.58
N ILE A 240 4.29 0.64 0.77
CA ILE A 240 4.21 0.07 -0.58
C ILE A 240 5.29 0.69 -1.48
N ALA A 241 5.47 2.01 -1.43
CA ALA A 241 6.51 2.70 -2.20
C ALA A 241 7.90 2.17 -1.85
N ALA A 242 8.25 2.11 -0.56
CA ALA A 242 9.54 1.57 -0.10
C ALA A 242 9.72 0.09 -0.45
N GLY A 243 8.68 -0.73 -0.24
CA GLY A 243 8.71 -2.16 -0.59
C GLY A 243 8.88 -2.39 -2.09
N THR A 244 8.27 -1.56 -2.94
CA THR A 244 8.43 -1.62 -4.40
C THR A 244 9.85 -1.16 -4.81
N THR A 245 10.35 -0.07 -4.22
CA THR A 245 11.70 0.41 -4.46
C THR A 245 12.74 -0.64 -4.06
N ALA A 246 12.59 -1.26 -2.89
CA ALA A 246 13.46 -2.35 -2.43
C ALA A 246 13.41 -3.55 -3.39
N PHE A 247 12.23 -3.99 -3.79
CA PHE A 247 12.05 -5.07 -4.76
C PHE A 247 12.79 -4.79 -6.08
N ASN A 248 12.57 -3.62 -6.68
CA ASN A 248 13.19 -3.23 -7.95
C ASN A 248 14.73 -3.18 -7.85
N ASN A 249 15.25 -2.60 -6.76
CA ASN A 249 16.69 -2.47 -6.56
C ASN A 249 17.36 -3.82 -6.24
N ILE A 250 16.67 -4.74 -5.55
CA ILE A 250 17.17 -6.11 -5.34
C ILE A 250 17.28 -6.84 -6.68
N LEU A 251 16.29 -6.74 -7.58
CA LEU A 251 16.38 -7.32 -8.93
C LEU A 251 17.58 -6.75 -9.70
N ALA A 252 17.77 -5.43 -9.68
CA ALA A 252 18.90 -4.76 -10.31
C ALA A 252 20.24 -5.23 -9.71
N ALA A 253 20.33 -5.37 -8.38
CA ALA A 253 21.51 -5.85 -7.68
C ALA A 253 21.83 -7.32 -8.01
N ILE A 254 20.83 -8.19 -8.16
CA ILE A 254 21.01 -9.58 -8.58
C ILE A 254 21.60 -9.62 -10.00
N ILE A 255 21.07 -8.82 -10.94
CA ILE A 255 21.61 -8.71 -12.30
C ILE A 255 23.05 -8.19 -12.29
N GLN A 256 23.33 -7.13 -11.52
CA GLN A 256 24.68 -6.58 -11.36
C GLN A 256 25.65 -7.60 -10.77
N ARG A 257 25.22 -8.33 -9.74
CA ARG A 257 26.01 -9.41 -9.13
C ARG A 257 26.38 -10.51 -10.13
N GLY A 258 25.46 -10.82 -11.04
CA GLY A 258 25.72 -11.76 -12.14
C GLY A 258 26.89 -11.33 -13.03
N LYS A 259 27.07 -10.01 -13.23
CA LYS A 259 28.16 -9.42 -14.04
C LYS A 259 29.45 -9.25 -13.26
N THR A 260 29.37 -8.83 -12.01
CA THR A 260 30.52 -8.41 -11.19
C THR A 260 31.06 -9.48 -10.24
N GLY A 261 30.25 -10.48 -9.94
CA GLY A 261 30.52 -11.47 -8.89
C GLY A 261 30.38 -10.92 -7.48
N LYS A 262 30.04 -9.64 -7.28
CA LYS A 262 30.01 -8.98 -5.97
C LYS A 262 28.58 -8.60 -5.57
N GLY A 263 28.28 -8.74 -4.29
CA GLY A 263 27.07 -8.18 -3.68
C GLY A 263 27.14 -6.67 -3.50
N SER A 264 26.07 -6.09 -2.95
CA SER A 264 25.98 -4.65 -2.72
C SER A 264 25.09 -4.34 -1.52
N ARG A 265 25.19 -3.12 -1.00
CA ARG A 265 24.23 -2.56 -0.05
C ARG A 265 23.18 -1.73 -0.79
N LEU A 266 21.93 -1.89 -0.40
CA LEU A 266 20.79 -1.10 -0.84
C LEU A 266 20.24 -0.39 0.39
N ASP A 267 20.33 0.93 0.45
CA ASP A 267 19.78 1.77 1.53
C ASP A 267 18.48 2.38 1.00
N VAL A 268 17.34 1.82 1.44
CA VAL A 268 16.00 2.22 0.96
C VAL A 268 15.29 3.02 2.04
N SER A 269 15.06 4.29 1.76
CA SER A 269 14.32 5.20 2.63
C SER A 269 12.85 5.28 2.20
N MET A 270 11.93 5.13 3.17
CA MET A 270 10.50 5.36 2.91
C MET A 270 10.22 6.79 2.46
N LEU A 271 10.94 7.78 3.04
CA LEU A 271 10.78 9.18 2.66
C LEU A 271 11.21 9.41 1.21
N GLU A 272 12.37 8.89 0.80
CA GLU A 272 12.87 9.06 -0.57
C GLU A 272 11.98 8.34 -1.60
N SER A 273 11.50 7.14 -1.25
CA SER A 273 10.56 6.40 -2.10
C SER A 273 9.24 7.14 -2.31
N MET A 274 8.73 7.81 -1.26
CA MET A 274 7.55 8.67 -1.37
C MET A 274 7.85 9.98 -2.12
N ALA A 275 9.02 10.59 -1.90
CA ALA A 275 9.43 11.81 -2.60
C ALA A 275 9.51 11.60 -4.11
N GLU A 276 10.00 10.43 -4.56
CA GLU A 276 9.99 10.06 -5.98
C GLU A 276 8.56 10.07 -6.56
N TRP A 277 7.59 9.51 -5.84
CA TRP A 277 6.19 9.50 -6.27
C TRP A 277 5.52 10.88 -6.18
N MET A 278 6.07 11.78 -5.34
CA MET A 278 5.63 13.19 -5.21
C MET A 278 6.30 14.13 -6.20
N SER A 279 7.10 13.63 -7.14
CA SER A 279 7.85 14.47 -8.10
C SER A 279 6.94 15.38 -8.92
N PHE A 280 5.78 14.91 -9.39
CA PHE A 280 4.83 15.77 -10.13
C PHE A 280 4.34 16.96 -9.27
N PRO A 281 3.79 16.80 -8.07
CA PRO A 281 3.42 17.91 -7.21
C PRO A 281 4.60 18.85 -6.87
N MET A 282 5.80 18.30 -6.67
CA MET A 282 7.01 19.08 -6.42
C MET A 282 7.34 20.00 -7.60
N TYR A 283 7.39 19.46 -8.82
CA TYR A 283 7.65 20.25 -10.02
C TYR A 283 6.54 21.26 -10.31
N TYR A 284 5.28 20.89 -10.03
CA TYR A 284 4.16 21.81 -10.17
C TYR A 284 4.28 23.06 -9.28
N ALA A 285 4.89 22.89 -8.09
CA ALA A 285 5.12 23.96 -7.12
C ALA A 285 6.51 24.61 -7.22
N THR A 286 7.22 24.44 -8.36
CA THR A 286 8.54 25.04 -8.58
C THR A 286 8.46 26.57 -8.52
N ASP A 287 9.54 27.20 -8.06
CA ASP A 287 9.70 28.65 -7.97
C ASP A 287 8.65 29.37 -7.10
N GLY A 288 8.12 28.68 -6.10
CA GLY A 288 7.12 29.23 -5.18
C GLY A 288 5.69 29.24 -5.74
N ALA A 289 5.44 28.54 -6.85
CA ALA A 289 4.08 28.34 -7.35
C ALA A 289 3.24 27.55 -6.35
N ALA A 290 1.93 27.76 -6.34
CA ALA A 290 1.01 26.99 -5.50
C ALA A 290 1.02 25.50 -5.93
N PRO A 291 1.00 24.55 -5.00
CA PRO A 291 0.90 23.12 -5.33
C PRO A 291 -0.45 22.80 -5.97
N PRO A 292 -0.60 21.61 -6.58
CA PRO A 292 -1.90 21.16 -7.05
C PRO A 292 -2.93 21.24 -5.91
N PRO A 293 -4.13 21.80 -6.15
CA PRO A 293 -5.13 21.94 -5.09
C PRO A 293 -5.68 20.56 -4.65
N MET A 294 -6.05 20.44 -3.39
CA MET A 294 -6.87 19.32 -2.93
C MET A 294 -8.23 19.40 -3.65
N SER A 295 -8.61 18.35 -4.36
CA SER A 295 -9.82 18.30 -5.18
C SER A 295 -10.75 17.13 -4.88
N GLY A 296 -10.55 16.45 -3.75
CA GLY A 296 -11.34 15.27 -3.37
C GLY A 296 -11.08 14.11 -4.32
N ALA A 297 -12.14 13.63 -4.93
CA ALA A 297 -12.07 12.56 -5.94
C ALA A 297 -12.06 13.10 -7.39
N GLU A 298 -11.97 14.41 -7.58
CA GLU A 298 -11.86 15.03 -8.89
C GLU A 298 -10.40 15.24 -9.31
N HIS A 299 -10.15 15.30 -10.60
CA HIS A 299 -8.84 15.72 -11.10
C HIS A 299 -8.57 17.20 -10.79
N ALA A 300 -7.39 17.53 -10.31
CA ALA A 300 -7.07 18.88 -9.84
C ALA A 300 -7.15 19.95 -10.96
N SER A 301 -6.69 19.63 -12.18
CA SER A 301 -6.54 20.58 -13.30
C SER A 301 -7.33 20.24 -14.57
N ILE A 302 -7.94 19.06 -14.67
CA ILE A 302 -8.72 18.61 -15.83
C ILE A 302 -10.17 18.46 -15.43
N TYR A 303 -11.10 19.01 -16.24
CA TYR A 303 -12.53 18.89 -15.98
C TYR A 303 -13.33 18.83 -17.29
N PRO A 304 -14.41 17.97 -17.40
CA PRO A 304 -14.87 16.99 -16.40
C PRO A 304 -13.93 15.79 -16.25
N TYR A 305 -13.49 15.53 -15.01
CA TYR A 305 -12.78 14.32 -14.65
C TYR A 305 -12.98 14.05 -13.14
N GLY A 306 -13.85 13.13 -12.82
CA GLY A 306 -14.22 12.83 -11.45
C GLY A 306 -15.55 12.09 -11.34
N PRO A 307 -16.07 11.94 -10.10
CA PRO A 307 -17.38 11.33 -9.85
C PRO A 307 -18.52 12.31 -10.08
N PHE A 308 -19.61 11.82 -10.68
CA PHE A 308 -20.86 12.56 -10.90
C PHE A 308 -22.03 11.76 -10.33
N ASP A 309 -22.97 12.48 -9.72
CA ASP A 309 -24.19 11.90 -9.18
C ASP A 309 -25.15 11.54 -10.31
N THR A 310 -25.90 10.44 -10.13
CA THR A 310 -26.90 9.93 -11.06
C THR A 310 -28.23 9.73 -10.34
N GLY A 311 -29.28 9.36 -11.06
CA GLY A 311 -30.54 8.95 -10.46
C GLY A 311 -30.38 7.81 -9.47
N GLY A 312 -31.38 7.63 -8.59
CA GLY A 312 -31.36 6.57 -7.59
C GLY A 312 -30.26 6.67 -6.51
N GLY A 313 -29.51 7.77 -6.44
CA GLY A 313 -28.40 7.97 -5.51
C GLY A 313 -27.11 7.28 -5.94
N GLY A 314 -27.02 6.82 -7.19
CA GLY A 314 -25.81 6.25 -7.78
C GLY A 314 -24.76 7.30 -8.12
N LYS A 315 -23.55 6.83 -8.43
CA LYS A 315 -22.43 7.67 -8.92
C LYS A 315 -21.66 6.95 -10.03
N VAL A 316 -21.20 7.75 -11.00
CA VAL A 316 -20.29 7.27 -12.06
C VAL A 316 -19.03 8.10 -12.08
N MET A 317 -17.91 7.49 -12.40
CA MET A 317 -16.65 8.17 -12.70
C MET A 317 -16.54 8.35 -14.21
N LEU A 318 -16.22 9.53 -14.66
CA LEU A 318 -15.87 9.78 -16.06
C LEU A 318 -14.69 10.74 -16.18
N GLY A 319 -14.05 10.74 -17.34
CA GLY A 319 -12.95 11.67 -17.61
C GLY A 319 -12.79 11.93 -19.09
N MET A 320 -12.48 13.19 -19.44
CA MET A 320 -12.20 13.64 -20.80
C MET A 320 -10.94 14.48 -20.80
N GLN A 321 -10.10 14.29 -21.83
CA GLN A 321 -8.81 14.95 -21.90
C GLN A 321 -8.61 15.82 -23.15
N ASN A 322 -9.56 15.81 -24.09
CA ASN A 322 -9.45 16.55 -25.36
C ASN A 322 -10.79 17.10 -25.85
N GLU A 323 -10.72 18.05 -26.78
CA GLU A 323 -11.88 18.78 -27.29
C GLU A 323 -12.80 17.91 -28.16
N ARG A 324 -12.29 16.85 -28.78
CA ARG A 324 -13.12 15.92 -29.54
C ARG A 324 -14.06 15.15 -28.61
N GLU A 325 -13.54 14.65 -27.51
CA GLU A 325 -14.36 13.96 -26.48
C GLU A 325 -15.38 14.91 -25.85
N TRP A 326 -15.00 16.19 -25.64
CA TRP A 326 -15.91 17.21 -25.15
C TRP A 326 -17.11 17.44 -26.12
N GLY A 327 -16.83 17.53 -27.44
CA GLY A 327 -17.89 17.66 -28.45
C GLY A 327 -18.86 16.50 -28.47
N ILE A 328 -18.33 15.27 -28.42
CA ILE A 328 -19.11 14.02 -28.32
C ILE A 328 -19.95 14.02 -27.02
N PHE A 329 -19.36 14.40 -25.90
CA PHE A 329 -20.03 14.43 -24.61
C PHE A 329 -21.20 15.43 -24.60
N CYS A 330 -21.00 16.63 -25.11
CA CYS A 330 -22.05 17.65 -25.21
C CYS A 330 -23.23 17.20 -26.10
N LYS A 331 -22.90 16.61 -27.26
CA LYS A 331 -23.90 16.21 -28.25
C LYS A 331 -24.61 14.90 -27.84
N ASP A 332 -23.81 13.82 -27.61
CA ASP A 332 -24.36 12.46 -27.55
C ASP A 332 -24.72 12.04 -26.12
N ILE A 333 -24.11 12.67 -25.10
CA ILE A 333 -24.38 12.35 -23.70
C ILE A 333 -25.35 13.36 -23.08
N LEU A 334 -25.04 14.65 -23.17
CA LEU A 334 -25.84 15.69 -22.53
C LEU A 334 -27.05 16.16 -23.37
N ASP A 335 -27.06 15.88 -24.67
CA ASP A 335 -28.01 16.44 -25.63
C ASP A 335 -28.07 18.00 -25.61
N LYS A 336 -26.87 18.59 -25.41
CA LYS A 336 -26.66 20.05 -25.31
C LYS A 336 -25.48 20.48 -26.20
N PRO A 337 -25.55 20.32 -27.53
CA PRO A 337 -24.43 20.61 -28.43
C PRO A 337 -23.91 22.06 -28.36
N ALA A 338 -24.78 23.02 -28.01
CA ALA A 338 -24.40 24.42 -27.84
C ALA A 338 -23.35 24.67 -26.74
N LEU A 339 -23.16 23.74 -25.80
CA LEU A 339 -22.12 23.86 -24.78
C LEU A 339 -20.70 23.84 -25.37
N THR A 340 -20.52 23.34 -26.59
CA THR A 340 -19.21 23.34 -27.26
C THR A 340 -18.72 24.74 -27.62
N GLU A 341 -19.68 25.65 -27.88
CA GLU A 341 -19.40 27.05 -28.24
C GLU A 341 -19.56 28.02 -27.07
N ASP A 342 -20.00 27.52 -25.92
CA ASP A 342 -20.13 28.33 -24.71
C ASP A 342 -18.75 28.79 -24.22
N HIS A 343 -18.54 30.11 -24.17
CA HIS A 343 -17.26 30.72 -23.77
C HIS A 343 -16.77 30.27 -22.37
N ARG A 344 -17.66 29.81 -21.48
CA ARG A 344 -17.31 29.29 -20.16
C ARG A 344 -16.65 27.92 -20.24
N PHE A 345 -16.90 27.15 -21.33
CA PHE A 345 -16.50 25.74 -21.45
C PHE A 345 -15.67 25.43 -22.71
N ALA A 346 -15.29 26.47 -23.45
CA ALA A 346 -14.63 26.36 -24.75
C ALA A 346 -13.28 25.60 -24.76
N ASN A 347 -12.62 25.44 -23.61
CA ASN A 347 -11.41 24.64 -23.48
C ASN A 347 -11.29 24.04 -22.07
N THR A 348 -10.36 23.11 -21.90
CA THR A 348 -10.12 22.38 -20.61
C THR A 348 -9.87 23.32 -19.45
N SER A 349 -9.10 24.41 -19.64
CA SER A 349 -8.79 25.37 -18.57
C SER A 349 -10.06 26.13 -18.11
N LEU A 350 -10.87 26.57 -19.06
CA LEU A 350 -12.14 27.24 -18.75
C LEU A 350 -13.16 26.30 -18.11
N ARG A 351 -13.26 25.07 -18.58
CA ARG A 351 -14.07 24.04 -17.92
C ARG A 351 -13.63 23.80 -16.47
N SER A 352 -12.34 23.70 -16.24
CA SER A 352 -11.78 23.56 -14.88
C SER A 352 -12.07 24.76 -13.99
N LYS A 353 -11.99 25.97 -14.53
CA LYS A 353 -12.34 27.22 -13.82
C LYS A 353 -13.83 27.27 -13.44
N ASN A 354 -14.70 26.88 -14.36
CA ASN A 354 -16.15 26.93 -14.22
C ASN A 354 -16.76 25.57 -13.83
N ARG A 355 -15.99 24.71 -13.15
CA ARG A 355 -16.37 23.32 -12.83
C ARG A 355 -17.66 23.18 -12.04
N LYS A 356 -17.99 24.13 -11.17
CA LYS A 356 -19.22 24.09 -10.37
C LYS A 356 -20.48 24.21 -11.23
N GLU A 357 -20.48 25.16 -12.18
CA GLU A 357 -21.59 25.35 -13.11
C GLU A 357 -21.72 24.16 -14.07
N LEU A 358 -20.59 23.70 -14.60
CA LEU A 358 -20.59 22.57 -15.51
C LEU A 358 -21.05 21.27 -14.81
N ARG A 359 -20.65 21.06 -13.52
CA ARG A 359 -21.16 19.96 -12.71
C ARG A 359 -22.70 19.98 -12.63
N GLN A 360 -23.27 21.12 -12.32
CA GLN A 360 -24.73 21.25 -12.22
C GLN A 360 -25.45 20.84 -13.52
N ILE A 361 -24.91 21.29 -14.66
CA ILE A 361 -25.46 20.93 -15.99
C ILE A 361 -25.36 19.43 -16.24
N ILE A 362 -24.24 18.79 -15.88
CA ILE A 362 -24.03 17.36 -16.07
C ILE A 362 -24.96 16.56 -15.14
N GLU A 363 -24.98 16.89 -13.86
CA GLU A 363 -25.77 16.16 -12.86
C GLU A 363 -27.30 16.37 -13.07
N GLU A 364 -27.73 17.50 -13.60
CA GLU A 364 -29.13 17.72 -14.05
C GLU A 364 -29.53 16.63 -15.07
N VAL A 365 -28.70 16.39 -16.08
CA VAL A 365 -28.97 15.37 -17.10
C VAL A 365 -28.88 13.95 -16.49
N PHE A 366 -27.89 13.70 -15.69
CA PHE A 366 -27.64 12.37 -15.09
C PHE A 366 -28.67 11.99 -14.02
N SER A 367 -29.29 12.98 -13.37
CA SER A 367 -30.32 12.76 -12.33
C SER A 367 -31.53 11.96 -12.82
N SER A 368 -31.79 11.99 -14.12
CA SER A 368 -32.90 11.25 -14.76
C SER A 368 -32.55 9.82 -15.13
N MET A 369 -31.29 9.37 -14.93
CA MET A 369 -30.79 8.06 -15.35
C MET A 369 -30.13 7.33 -14.20
N GLU A 370 -30.30 6.02 -14.13
CA GLU A 370 -29.55 5.15 -13.23
C GLU A 370 -28.07 5.04 -13.66
N ALA A 371 -27.18 4.76 -12.69
CA ALA A 371 -25.74 4.72 -12.94
C ALA A 371 -25.32 3.77 -14.08
N ASP A 372 -25.94 2.60 -14.17
CA ASP A 372 -25.62 1.63 -15.23
C ASP A 372 -26.04 2.17 -16.62
N ALA A 373 -27.17 2.85 -16.73
CA ALA A 373 -27.60 3.48 -17.99
C ALA A 373 -26.65 4.61 -18.44
N VAL A 374 -26.16 5.43 -17.49
CA VAL A 374 -25.17 6.46 -17.80
C VAL A 374 -23.85 5.81 -18.27
N LEU A 375 -23.39 4.75 -17.61
CA LEU A 375 -22.17 4.03 -18.02
C LEU A 375 -22.29 3.41 -19.42
N GLU A 376 -23.43 2.81 -19.76
CA GLU A 376 -23.69 2.27 -21.11
C GLU A 376 -23.65 3.36 -22.18
N LYS A 377 -24.27 4.51 -21.90
CA LYS A 377 -24.27 5.66 -22.80
C LYS A 377 -22.86 6.21 -23.03
N LEU A 378 -22.08 6.39 -21.94
CA LEU A 378 -20.68 6.83 -22.00
C LEU A 378 -19.81 5.83 -22.77
N GLN A 379 -19.97 4.52 -22.50
CA GLN A 379 -19.25 3.45 -23.17
C GLN A 379 -19.54 3.43 -24.67
N SER A 380 -20.80 3.57 -25.06
CA SER A 380 -21.23 3.58 -26.48
C SER A 380 -20.69 4.79 -27.23
N ALA A 381 -20.52 5.92 -26.55
CA ALA A 381 -19.94 7.14 -27.11
C ALA A 381 -18.40 7.16 -27.07
N GLY A 382 -17.76 6.15 -26.51
CA GLY A 382 -16.31 6.07 -26.39
C GLY A 382 -15.71 7.06 -25.37
N ILE A 383 -16.51 7.52 -24.40
CA ILE A 383 -16.05 8.36 -23.30
C ILE A 383 -15.52 7.48 -22.16
N ALA A 384 -14.32 7.79 -21.66
CA ALA A 384 -13.71 7.06 -20.55
C ALA A 384 -14.59 7.13 -19.30
N ASN A 385 -14.93 5.98 -18.75
CA ASN A 385 -15.84 5.86 -17.63
C ASN A 385 -15.51 4.65 -16.73
N ALA A 386 -15.99 4.68 -15.49
CA ALA A 386 -15.87 3.57 -14.55
C ALA A 386 -16.99 3.59 -13.50
N LYS A 387 -17.31 2.41 -12.95
CA LYS A 387 -18.07 2.31 -11.69
C LYS A 387 -17.23 2.78 -10.53
N LEU A 388 -17.85 3.43 -9.56
CA LEU A 388 -17.25 3.72 -8.27
C LEU A 388 -17.41 2.48 -7.37
N ASN A 389 -16.48 1.53 -7.50
CA ASN A 389 -16.53 0.27 -6.76
C ASN A 389 -16.11 0.43 -5.29
N ASP A 390 -16.81 -0.28 -4.42
CA ASP A 390 -16.35 -0.63 -3.08
C ASP A 390 -15.48 -1.92 -3.10
N MET A 391 -15.12 -2.44 -1.93
CA MET A 391 -14.35 -3.69 -1.85
C MET A 391 -15.14 -4.91 -2.34
N ALA A 392 -16.45 -4.94 -2.19
CA ALA A 392 -17.29 -6.00 -2.73
C ALA A 392 -17.30 -5.97 -4.27
N GLY A 393 -17.40 -4.78 -4.86
CA GLY A 393 -17.28 -4.55 -6.29
C GLY A 393 -15.90 -4.97 -6.84
N LEU A 394 -14.82 -4.71 -6.11
CA LEU A 394 -13.48 -5.18 -6.50
C LEU A 394 -13.39 -6.72 -6.47
N TRP A 395 -13.90 -7.38 -5.43
CA TRP A 395 -13.95 -8.85 -5.35
C TRP A 395 -14.77 -9.45 -6.50
N ALA A 396 -15.85 -8.79 -6.88
CA ALA A 396 -16.75 -9.23 -7.94
C ALA A 396 -16.33 -8.77 -9.35
N HIS A 397 -15.22 -8.00 -9.47
CA HIS A 397 -14.87 -7.30 -10.70
C HIS A 397 -14.80 -8.23 -11.94
N PRO A 398 -15.60 -7.96 -12.99
CA PRO A 398 -15.73 -8.88 -14.13
C PRO A 398 -14.41 -9.10 -14.87
N GLN A 399 -13.60 -8.07 -15.03
CA GLN A 399 -12.30 -8.18 -15.70
C GLN A 399 -11.30 -9.04 -14.92
N LEU A 400 -11.30 -8.97 -13.57
CA LEU A 400 -10.45 -9.84 -12.76
C LEU A 400 -10.90 -11.30 -12.83
N LYS A 401 -12.22 -11.54 -12.87
CA LYS A 401 -12.77 -12.88 -13.05
C LYS A 401 -12.48 -13.44 -14.44
N ALA A 402 -12.74 -12.68 -15.50
CA ALA A 402 -12.49 -13.09 -16.88
C ALA A 402 -11.02 -13.40 -17.14
N ARG A 403 -10.10 -12.71 -16.47
CA ARG A 403 -8.65 -12.96 -16.57
C ARG A 403 -8.15 -14.00 -15.55
N ASP A 404 -9.03 -14.70 -14.85
CA ASP A 404 -8.68 -15.72 -13.84
C ASP A 404 -7.62 -15.20 -12.84
N ARG A 405 -7.85 -13.98 -12.26
CA ARG A 405 -6.87 -13.36 -11.39
C ARG A 405 -6.92 -13.82 -9.94
N TRP A 406 -7.84 -14.70 -9.57
CA TRP A 406 -8.00 -15.20 -8.21
C TRP A 406 -7.47 -16.63 -8.07
N ALA A 407 -6.82 -16.92 -6.94
CA ALA A 407 -6.37 -18.25 -6.53
C ALA A 407 -6.73 -18.50 -5.08
N GLN A 408 -6.73 -19.79 -4.67
CA GLN A 408 -6.84 -20.19 -3.28
C GLN A 408 -5.45 -20.45 -2.72
N VAL A 409 -5.13 -19.83 -1.58
CA VAL A 409 -3.86 -19.99 -0.87
C VAL A 409 -4.14 -20.67 0.47
N GLN A 410 -3.37 -21.72 0.77
CA GLN A 410 -3.45 -22.40 2.06
C GLN A 410 -2.91 -21.48 3.17
N SER A 411 -3.54 -21.52 4.35
CA SER A 411 -3.10 -20.83 5.56
C SER A 411 -3.29 -21.73 6.78
N PRO A 412 -2.77 -21.35 7.97
CA PRO A 412 -3.05 -22.08 9.20
C PRO A 412 -4.54 -22.18 9.58
N LYS A 413 -5.39 -21.38 8.93
CA LYS A 413 -6.86 -21.35 9.13
C LYS A 413 -7.65 -21.81 7.90
N GLY A 414 -6.99 -22.55 6.99
CA GLY A 414 -7.57 -23.09 5.77
C GLY A 414 -7.37 -22.18 4.55
N LEU A 415 -8.07 -22.49 3.47
CA LEU A 415 -7.94 -21.81 2.18
C LEU A 415 -8.44 -20.36 2.26
N ILE A 416 -7.67 -19.44 1.68
CA ILE A 416 -7.97 -18.01 1.60
C ILE A 416 -7.86 -17.59 0.12
N PRO A 417 -8.85 -16.84 -0.41
CA PRO A 417 -8.76 -16.29 -1.75
C PRO A 417 -7.68 -15.20 -1.79
N ALA A 418 -6.84 -15.22 -2.80
CA ALA A 418 -5.75 -14.27 -3.00
C ALA A 418 -5.64 -13.85 -4.47
N LEU A 419 -5.24 -12.60 -4.69
CA LEU A 419 -4.99 -12.08 -6.03
C LEU A 419 -3.63 -12.62 -6.53
N LYS A 420 -3.63 -13.18 -7.75
CA LYS A 420 -2.40 -13.59 -8.43
C LYS A 420 -1.52 -12.36 -8.72
N PRO A 421 -0.17 -12.48 -8.70
CA PRO A 421 0.74 -11.38 -9.02
C PRO A 421 0.39 -10.71 -10.35
N ALA A 422 0.41 -9.40 -10.39
CA ALA A 422 0.24 -8.65 -11.62
C ALA A 422 1.50 -8.81 -12.50
N GLY A 423 1.32 -8.85 -13.84
CA GLY A 423 2.45 -8.87 -14.77
C GLY A 423 3.22 -10.19 -14.83
N ALA A 424 2.65 -11.29 -14.32
CA ALA A 424 3.27 -12.61 -14.51
C ALA A 424 3.41 -12.93 -16.01
N ALA A 425 4.57 -13.45 -16.41
CA ALA A 425 4.80 -13.87 -17.78
C ALA A 425 3.87 -15.03 -18.16
N GLU A 426 3.39 -15.04 -19.39
CA GLU A 426 2.50 -16.12 -19.89
C GLU A 426 3.15 -17.49 -19.84
N THR A 427 4.49 -17.52 -19.94
CA THR A 427 5.30 -18.76 -19.94
C THR A 427 5.70 -19.23 -18.55
N SER A 428 5.36 -18.49 -17.48
CA SER A 428 5.73 -18.84 -16.12
C SER A 428 4.52 -19.25 -15.30
N ASP A 429 4.66 -20.30 -14.50
CA ASP A 429 3.70 -20.62 -13.45
C ASP A 429 3.68 -19.49 -12.40
N VAL A 430 2.52 -19.29 -11.80
CA VAL A 430 2.36 -18.31 -10.71
C VAL A 430 2.54 -19.03 -9.38
N ARG A 431 3.51 -18.60 -8.58
CA ARG A 431 3.73 -19.15 -7.24
C ARG A 431 2.72 -18.60 -6.25
N MET A 432 1.94 -19.49 -5.64
CA MET A 432 0.88 -19.16 -4.67
C MET A 432 0.92 -20.16 -3.52
N ASP A 433 2.10 -20.35 -2.92
CA ASP A 433 2.31 -21.30 -1.82
C ASP A 433 1.68 -20.82 -0.51
N PRO A 434 1.60 -21.67 0.53
CA PRO A 434 0.96 -21.36 1.80
C PRO A 434 1.49 -20.10 2.50
N ILE A 435 0.62 -19.54 3.35
CA ILE A 435 0.98 -18.54 4.37
C ILE A 435 1.39 -19.31 5.62
N PRO A 436 2.61 -19.10 6.17
CA PRO A 436 3.12 -19.93 7.25
C PRO A 436 2.55 -19.55 8.63
N ALA A 437 2.44 -20.54 9.52
CA ALA A 437 2.38 -20.33 10.95
C ALA A 437 3.75 -19.89 11.48
N VAL A 438 3.79 -19.36 12.72
CA VAL A 438 5.07 -18.97 13.36
C VAL A 438 5.93 -20.21 13.59
N GLY A 439 7.14 -20.20 13.06
CA GLY A 439 8.11 -21.30 13.22
C GLY A 439 7.74 -22.60 12.52
N GLU A 440 6.79 -22.56 11.59
CA GLU A 440 6.33 -23.77 10.87
C GLU A 440 7.47 -24.54 10.21
N HIS A 441 8.53 -23.85 9.83
CA HIS A 441 9.66 -24.45 9.07
C HIS A 441 10.91 -24.67 9.92
N ASN A 442 10.83 -24.52 11.27
CA ASN A 442 11.99 -24.62 12.15
C ASN A 442 12.78 -25.92 11.95
N GLU A 443 12.12 -27.07 12.08
CA GLU A 443 12.79 -28.40 12.00
C GLU A 443 13.44 -28.61 10.63
N ALA A 444 12.74 -28.28 9.56
CA ALA A 444 13.24 -28.46 8.21
C ALA A 444 14.48 -27.59 7.95
N ILE A 445 14.44 -26.31 8.37
CA ILE A 445 15.53 -25.36 8.18
C ILE A 445 16.73 -25.74 9.08
N PHE A 446 16.48 -26.09 10.36
CA PHE A 446 17.57 -26.53 11.25
C PHE A 446 18.30 -27.76 10.71
N LYS A 447 17.53 -28.73 10.21
CA LYS A 447 18.11 -29.92 9.58
C LYS A 447 18.91 -29.58 8.33
N GLU A 448 18.39 -28.76 7.44
CA GLU A 448 19.03 -28.36 6.19
C GLU A 448 20.36 -27.62 6.42
N PHE A 449 20.39 -26.76 7.42
CA PHE A 449 21.58 -25.98 7.74
C PHE A 449 22.45 -26.65 8.83
N ASP A 450 22.16 -27.89 9.23
CA ASP A 450 22.88 -28.61 10.27
C ASP A 450 23.04 -27.78 11.55
N ILE A 451 21.92 -27.26 12.05
CA ILE A 451 21.83 -26.46 13.28
C ILE A 451 21.33 -27.37 14.41
N SER A 452 22.19 -27.65 15.36
CA SER A 452 21.85 -28.42 16.58
C SER A 452 21.06 -27.54 17.54
N ARG A 453 19.94 -28.08 18.06
CA ARG A 453 19.10 -27.44 19.09
C ARG A 453 18.67 -28.44 20.15
#